data_310e87b2cdc45fba5d8babbdda6b52ed
#
_entry.id   310e87b2cdc45fba5d8babbdda6b52ed
#
_cell.length_a   1.000
_cell.length_b   1.000
_cell.length_c   1.000
_cell.angle_alpha   90.00
_cell.angle_beta   90.00
_cell.angle_gamma   90.00
#
_symmetry.space_group_name_H-M   'P 1'
#
loop_
_entity.id
_entity.type
_entity.pdbx_description
1 polymer ?
#
loop_
_entity_poly.entity_id
_entity_poly.type
_entity_poly.pdbx_seq_one_letter_code
_entity_poly.pdbx_strand_id
1 'polypeptide(L)'
;MAKKANRHHENGRAAAATSAAADGKQPARMKTKDYLREKRRLDADLVAMQEWVKATGAKICVAFEGRDTAGKGGTIKAITERVSPRVFRVVALPAPTEREKSQMYIQRYIPHLPAAGEVVIFDRSWYNRAGVERVMGFCTEEQVAFFLKEVPEFEQAMVTSGILLLKYWLEVSPDEQTRRLESRIDDPRKIWKLSDMDLKSYSRWYDYSRARDDMFKASDTA
;
A
#
# COMPACT_ATOMS: atom_id res chain seq x y z
N MET A 1 38.31 -44.51 -9.00
CA MET A 1 36.86 -44.71 -9.23
C MET A 1 36.13 -43.47 -8.75
N ALA A 2 35.65 -42.64 -9.70
CA ALA A 2 35.03 -41.36 -9.44
C ALA A 2 33.52 -41.53 -9.36
N LYS A 3 32.87 -41.06 -8.29
CA LYS A 3 31.38 -40.92 -8.21
C LYS A 3 31.01 -39.46 -8.44
N LYS A 4 30.30 -39.24 -9.55
CA LYS A 4 29.64 -37.99 -9.96
C LYS A 4 28.60 -37.59 -8.93
N ALA A 5 28.69 -36.36 -8.41
CA ALA A 5 27.63 -35.72 -7.69
C ALA A 5 26.73 -34.94 -8.67
N ASN A 6 25.45 -35.25 -8.64
CA ASN A 6 24.39 -34.68 -9.47
C ASN A 6 23.92 -33.36 -8.83
N ARG A 7 24.11 -32.22 -9.54
CA ARG A 7 23.57 -30.94 -9.14
C ARG A 7 22.18 -30.79 -9.79
N HIS A 8 21.14 -30.82 -9.00
CA HIS A 8 19.83 -30.34 -9.42
C HIS A 8 19.78 -28.81 -9.25
N HIS A 9 19.73 -28.11 -10.37
CA HIS A 9 19.31 -26.73 -10.46
C HIS A 9 17.78 -26.70 -10.45
N GLU A 10 17.19 -26.24 -9.36
CA GLU A 10 15.79 -25.80 -9.37
C GLU A 10 15.75 -24.34 -9.80
N ASN A 11 15.27 -24.15 -11.03
CA ASN A 11 14.93 -22.86 -11.58
C ASN A 11 13.66 -22.33 -10.89
N GLY A 12 13.79 -21.38 -9.98
CA GLY A 12 12.70 -20.55 -9.51
C GLY A 12 12.22 -19.65 -10.64
N ARG A 13 11.08 -19.98 -11.26
CA ARG A 13 10.36 -19.10 -12.19
C ARG A 13 9.79 -17.94 -11.41
N ALA A 14 10.42 -16.78 -11.48
CA ALA A 14 9.79 -15.51 -11.18
C ALA A 14 8.66 -15.30 -12.21
N ALA A 15 7.43 -15.27 -11.73
CA ALA A 15 6.28 -14.91 -12.54
C ALA A 15 6.35 -13.41 -12.86
N ALA A 16 6.78 -13.08 -14.06
CA ALA A 16 6.67 -11.74 -14.61
C ALA A 16 5.19 -11.38 -14.72
N ALA A 17 4.76 -10.37 -13.97
CA ALA A 17 3.47 -9.74 -14.16
C ALA A 17 3.50 -8.95 -15.47
N THR A 18 3.08 -9.57 -16.55
CA THR A 18 2.85 -8.91 -17.82
C THR A 18 1.72 -7.90 -17.68
N SER A 19 2.02 -6.63 -17.91
CA SER A 19 1.03 -5.57 -18.10
C SER A 19 0.29 -5.86 -19.41
N ALA A 20 -0.86 -6.51 -19.29
CA ALA A 20 -1.82 -6.59 -20.38
C ALA A 20 -2.60 -5.27 -20.41
N ALA A 21 -2.21 -4.37 -21.29
CA ALA A 21 -3.12 -3.37 -21.83
C ALA A 21 -4.14 -4.15 -22.68
N ALA A 22 -5.26 -4.51 -22.08
CA ALA A 22 -6.31 -5.24 -22.74
C ALA A 22 -7.55 -4.37 -22.88
N ASP A 23 -8.08 -4.38 -24.10
CA ASP A 23 -9.44 -4.07 -24.51
C ASP A 23 -10.41 -3.62 -23.40
N GLY A 24 -11.09 -2.47 -23.63
CA GLY A 24 -11.97 -1.77 -22.73
C GLY A 24 -13.21 -2.51 -22.23
N LYS A 25 -13.14 -3.80 -21.94
CA LYS A 25 -14.17 -4.54 -21.20
C LYS A 25 -13.81 -4.55 -19.71
N GLN A 26 -14.54 -3.78 -18.92
CA GLN A 26 -14.50 -3.93 -17.46
C GLN A 26 -14.73 -5.42 -17.11
N PRO A 27 -13.88 -6.00 -16.25
CA PRO A 27 -14.06 -7.39 -15.83
C PRO A 27 -15.45 -7.56 -15.20
N ALA A 28 -16.15 -8.61 -15.59
CA ALA A 28 -17.50 -8.89 -15.10
C ALA A 28 -17.50 -8.93 -13.56
N ARG A 29 -18.41 -8.21 -12.93
CA ARG A 29 -18.53 -8.15 -11.47
C ARG A 29 -18.72 -9.56 -10.91
N MET A 30 -17.86 -9.96 -9.99
CA MET A 30 -17.96 -11.25 -9.29
C MET A 30 -19.31 -11.34 -8.57
N LYS A 31 -19.97 -12.49 -8.65
CA LYS A 31 -21.21 -12.75 -7.91
C LYS A 31 -20.93 -12.77 -6.40
N THR A 32 -21.85 -12.25 -5.61
CA THR A 32 -21.70 -12.16 -4.14
C THR A 32 -21.37 -13.50 -3.49
N LYS A 33 -21.98 -14.61 -3.95
CA LYS A 33 -21.71 -15.97 -3.45
C LYS A 33 -20.26 -16.39 -3.68
N ASP A 34 -19.72 -16.10 -4.88
CA ASP A 34 -18.34 -16.44 -5.23
C ASP A 34 -17.35 -15.58 -4.46
N TYR A 35 -17.63 -14.28 -4.34
CA TYR A 35 -16.86 -13.37 -3.50
C TYR A 35 -16.78 -13.85 -2.04
N LEU A 36 -17.91 -14.21 -1.43
CA LEU A 36 -17.94 -14.68 -0.05
C LEU A 36 -17.20 -16.03 0.14
N ARG A 37 -17.22 -16.91 -0.88
CA ARG A 37 -16.45 -18.16 -0.85
C ARG A 37 -14.95 -17.89 -0.85
N GLU A 38 -14.47 -17.05 -1.80
CA GLU A 38 -13.06 -16.70 -1.89
C GLU A 38 -12.59 -15.91 -0.66
N LYS A 39 -13.43 -14.99 -0.17
CA LYS A 39 -13.12 -14.25 1.07
C LYS A 39 -12.90 -15.20 2.25
N ARG A 40 -13.77 -16.21 2.44
CA ARG A 40 -13.58 -17.18 3.53
C ARG A 40 -12.28 -17.96 3.42
N ARG A 41 -11.87 -18.32 2.20
CA ARG A 41 -10.59 -18.99 1.96
C ARG A 41 -9.43 -18.08 2.35
N LEU A 42 -9.42 -16.85 1.86
CA LEU A 42 -8.40 -15.87 2.18
C LEU A 42 -8.37 -15.49 3.67
N ASP A 43 -9.53 -15.42 4.33
CA ASP A 43 -9.60 -15.19 5.79
C ASP A 43 -8.88 -16.33 6.55
N ALA A 44 -9.03 -17.58 6.11
CA ALA A 44 -8.33 -18.73 6.71
C ALA A 44 -6.82 -18.67 6.45
N ASP A 45 -6.40 -18.30 5.24
CA ASP A 45 -4.99 -18.11 4.89
C ASP A 45 -4.35 -16.98 5.73
N LEU A 46 -5.08 -15.87 5.97
CA LEU A 46 -4.62 -14.77 6.82
C LEU A 46 -4.45 -15.19 8.29
N VAL A 47 -5.35 -16.04 8.80
CA VAL A 47 -5.20 -16.60 10.15
C VAL A 47 -3.99 -17.53 10.23
N ALA A 48 -3.78 -18.38 9.21
CA ALA A 48 -2.59 -19.24 9.13
C ALA A 48 -1.30 -18.41 9.07
N MET A 49 -1.29 -17.33 8.28
CA MET A 49 -0.18 -16.38 8.21
C MET A 49 0.07 -15.72 9.56
N GLN A 50 -0.98 -15.34 10.29
CA GLN A 50 -0.83 -14.78 11.64
C GLN A 50 -0.08 -15.75 12.57
N GLU A 51 -0.48 -17.02 12.59
CA GLU A 51 0.19 -18.01 13.46
C GLU A 51 1.64 -18.25 13.02
N TRP A 52 1.91 -18.24 11.72
CA TRP A 52 3.27 -18.30 11.20
C TRP A 52 4.12 -17.09 11.63
N VAL A 53 3.58 -15.86 11.52
CA VAL A 53 4.25 -14.62 11.96
C VAL A 53 4.62 -14.69 13.45
N LYS A 54 3.69 -15.15 14.30
CA LYS A 54 3.94 -15.34 15.72
C LYS A 54 5.01 -16.39 16.01
N ALA A 55 4.96 -17.51 15.30
CA ALA A 55 5.88 -18.63 15.54
C ALA A 55 7.30 -18.34 15.06
N THR A 56 7.46 -17.60 13.97
CA THR A 56 8.78 -17.30 13.36
C THR A 56 9.38 -15.99 13.82
N GLY A 57 8.58 -15.10 14.44
CA GLY A 57 9.02 -13.74 14.73
C GLY A 57 9.17 -12.87 13.47
N ALA A 58 8.54 -13.24 12.37
CA ALA A 58 8.60 -12.45 11.13
C ALA A 58 8.10 -11.02 11.37
N LYS A 59 8.73 -10.06 10.69
CA LYS A 59 8.38 -8.64 10.72
C LYS A 59 7.85 -8.26 9.36
N ILE A 60 6.56 -7.90 9.26
CA ILE A 60 5.93 -7.56 8.00
C ILE A 60 5.44 -6.12 8.03
N CYS A 61 5.85 -5.34 7.03
CA CYS A 61 5.40 -3.97 6.81
C CYS A 61 4.66 -3.90 5.47
N VAL A 62 3.42 -3.45 5.50
CA VAL A 62 2.58 -3.28 4.31
C VAL A 62 2.24 -1.81 4.15
N ALA A 63 2.61 -1.20 3.02
CA ALA A 63 2.24 0.16 2.67
C ALA A 63 1.11 0.15 1.63
N PHE A 64 -0.06 0.66 2.00
CA PHE A 64 -1.18 0.86 1.08
C PHE A 64 -1.21 2.30 0.61
N GLU A 65 -1.00 2.47 -0.68
CA GLU A 65 -1.06 3.74 -1.38
C GLU A 65 -2.10 3.68 -2.51
N GLY A 66 -2.32 4.80 -3.15
CA GLY A 66 -3.23 4.88 -4.29
C GLY A 66 -4.21 6.04 -4.22
N ARG A 67 -5.01 6.17 -5.27
CA ARG A 67 -5.94 7.29 -5.43
C ARG A 67 -7.00 7.34 -4.34
N ASP A 68 -7.55 8.53 -4.14
CA ASP A 68 -8.74 8.67 -3.31
C ASP A 68 -9.88 7.85 -3.90
N THR A 69 -10.67 7.27 -3.01
CA THR A 69 -11.74 6.31 -3.34
C THR A 69 -11.30 4.98 -3.95
N ALA A 70 -10.02 4.71 -4.19
CA ALA A 70 -9.55 3.44 -4.79
C ALA A 70 -9.84 2.19 -3.92
N GLY A 71 -10.24 2.37 -2.67
CA GLY A 71 -10.68 1.26 -1.82
C GLY A 71 -9.69 0.85 -0.73
N LYS A 72 -8.63 1.62 -0.47
CA LYS A 72 -7.61 1.33 0.56
C LYS A 72 -8.22 0.87 1.89
N GLY A 73 -9.00 1.72 2.54
CA GLY A 73 -9.60 1.39 3.83
C GLY A 73 -10.54 0.19 3.79
N GLY A 74 -11.21 -0.08 2.65
CA GLY A 74 -12.02 -1.28 2.47
C GLY A 74 -11.18 -2.56 2.41
N THR A 75 -10.06 -2.51 1.70
CA THR A 75 -9.10 -3.61 1.59
C THR A 75 -8.42 -3.88 2.94
N ILE A 76 -7.95 -2.84 3.62
CA ILE A 76 -7.34 -2.95 4.96
C ILE A 76 -8.32 -3.57 5.94
N LYS A 77 -9.58 -3.09 5.95
CA LYS A 77 -10.63 -3.67 6.79
C LYS A 77 -10.87 -5.15 6.48
N ALA A 78 -10.92 -5.53 5.20
CA ALA A 78 -11.12 -6.92 4.81
C ALA A 78 -9.97 -7.83 5.28
N ILE A 79 -8.72 -7.35 5.22
CA ILE A 79 -7.54 -8.07 5.72
C ILE A 79 -7.57 -8.22 7.24
N THR A 80 -7.97 -7.17 7.96
CA THR A 80 -7.88 -7.14 9.43
C THR A 80 -9.11 -7.69 10.15
N GLU A 81 -10.19 -7.99 9.44
CA GLU A 81 -11.49 -8.38 10.03
C GLU A 81 -11.45 -9.65 10.86
N ARG A 82 -10.58 -10.60 10.49
CA ARG A 82 -10.54 -11.95 11.10
C ARG A 82 -9.21 -12.27 11.79
N VAL A 83 -8.30 -11.33 11.87
CA VAL A 83 -7.00 -11.49 12.52
C VAL A 83 -6.92 -10.68 13.80
N SER A 84 -5.95 -11.03 14.66
CA SER A 84 -5.77 -10.35 15.96
C SER A 84 -5.16 -8.96 15.80
N PRO A 85 -5.75 -7.91 16.39
CA PRO A 85 -5.15 -6.57 16.39
C PRO A 85 -3.86 -6.48 17.23
N ARG A 86 -3.52 -7.52 17.99
CA ARG A 86 -2.23 -7.62 18.68
C ARG A 86 -1.10 -8.04 17.77
N VAL A 87 -1.41 -8.64 16.63
CA VAL A 87 -0.44 -9.07 15.62
C VAL A 87 -0.52 -8.17 14.39
N PHE A 88 -1.74 -7.85 13.93
CA PHE A 88 -1.99 -6.95 12.81
C PHE A 88 -2.34 -5.55 13.33
N ARG A 89 -1.47 -4.60 13.12
CA ARG A 89 -1.64 -3.22 13.55
C ARG A 89 -1.79 -2.30 12.33
N VAL A 90 -2.86 -1.52 12.32
CA VAL A 90 -3.09 -0.50 11.28
C VAL A 90 -2.57 0.84 11.77
N VAL A 91 -1.79 1.51 10.94
CA VAL A 91 -1.22 2.83 11.20
C VAL A 91 -1.75 3.81 10.15
N ALA A 92 -2.51 4.80 10.61
CA ALA A 92 -3.00 5.92 9.80
C ALA A 92 -2.56 7.22 10.49
N LEU A 93 -1.46 7.81 10.03
CA LEU A 93 -0.94 9.01 10.68
C LEU A 93 -1.75 10.26 10.26
N PRO A 94 -2.07 11.15 11.20
CA PRO A 94 -2.69 12.43 10.89
C PRO A 94 -1.73 13.36 10.14
N ALA A 95 -2.19 14.56 9.80
CA ALA A 95 -1.30 15.61 9.32
C ALA A 95 -0.13 15.82 10.29
N PRO A 96 1.11 16.08 9.80
CA PRO A 96 2.26 16.25 10.67
C PRO A 96 2.11 17.47 11.58
N THR A 97 2.49 17.29 12.84
CA THR A 97 2.59 18.39 13.81
C THR A 97 3.72 19.37 13.41
N GLU A 98 3.75 20.58 13.99
CA GLU A 98 4.81 21.57 13.73
C GLU A 98 6.20 21.00 14.10
N ARG A 99 6.27 20.19 15.15
CA ARG A 99 7.50 19.49 15.51
C ARG A 99 7.93 18.51 14.42
N GLU A 100 7.02 17.65 13.94
CA GLU A 100 7.31 16.65 12.90
C GLU A 100 7.70 17.30 11.58
N LYS A 101 7.15 18.47 11.24
CA LYS A 101 7.55 19.24 10.04
C LYS A 101 9.01 19.70 10.09
N SER A 102 9.56 19.91 11.28
CA SER A 102 10.96 20.31 11.48
C SER A 102 11.93 19.14 11.62
N GLN A 103 11.44 17.91 11.67
CA GLN A 103 12.22 16.67 11.78
C GLN A 103 12.57 16.11 10.41
N MET A 104 13.47 15.13 10.38
CA MET A 104 13.67 14.29 9.19
C MET A 104 12.33 13.62 8.81
N TYR A 105 11.94 13.74 7.56
CA TYR A 105 10.59 13.34 7.11
C TYR A 105 10.20 11.90 7.50
N ILE A 106 11.13 10.96 7.31
CA ILE A 106 10.90 9.54 7.61
C ILE A 106 10.75 9.28 9.12
N GLN A 107 11.28 10.14 9.98
CA GLN A 107 11.35 9.93 11.42
C GLN A 107 9.99 9.64 12.05
N ARG A 108 8.90 10.25 11.55
CA ARG A 108 7.56 10.01 12.06
C ARG A 108 7.01 8.61 11.80
N TYR A 109 7.56 7.87 10.82
CA TYR A 109 7.13 6.51 10.46
C TYR A 109 7.92 5.44 11.21
N ILE A 110 9.18 5.70 11.54
CA ILE A 110 10.10 4.74 12.18
C ILE A 110 9.52 4.13 13.46
N PRO A 111 8.91 4.88 14.40
CA PRO A 111 8.35 4.31 15.63
C PRO A 111 7.21 3.30 15.41
N HIS A 112 6.66 3.28 14.22
CA HIS A 112 5.55 2.42 13.84
C HIS A 112 5.95 1.17 13.07
N LEU A 113 7.25 0.99 12.75
CA LEU A 113 7.72 -0.19 12.05
C LEU A 113 7.50 -1.46 12.89
N PRO A 114 7.37 -2.65 12.26
CA PRO A 114 7.04 -3.88 12.97
C PRO A 114 8.19 -4.37 13.84
N ALA A 115 7.85 -4.82 15.03
CA ALA A 115 8.69 -5.69 15.85
C ALA A 115 8.53 -7.15 15.42
N ALA A 116 9.34 -8.04 16.00
CA ALA A 116 9.23 -9.48 15.76
C ALA A 116 7.83 -10.00 16.11
N GLY A 117 7.20 -10.71 15.20
CA GLY A 117 5.85 -11.25 15.36
C GLY A 117 4.72 -10.26 15.04
N GLU A 118 5.03 -9.14 14.38
CA GLU A 118 4.03 -8.12 14.02
C GLU A 118 3.87 -7.95 12.49
N VAL A 119 2.64 -7.67 12.10
CA VAL A 119 2.26 -7.17 10.76
C VAL A 119 1.76 -5.74 10.93
N VAL A 120 2.48 -4.78 10.37
CA VAL A 120 2.07 -3.37 10.36
C VAL A 120 1.56 -2.98 9.00
N ILE A 121 0.36 -2.43 8.95
CA ILE A 121 -0.30 -1.97 7.72
C ILE A 121 -0.43 -0.46 7.79
N PHE A 122 0.26 0.25 6.91
CA PHE A 122 0.11 1.69 6.76
C PHE A 122 -1.04 2.00 5.80
N ASP A 123 -2.08 2.69 6.29
CA ASP A 123 -3.09 3.36 5.45
C ASP A 123 -2.55 4.74 5.10
N ARG A 124 -1.93 4.86 3.95
CA ARG A 124 -0.97 5.89 3.52
C ARG A 124 0.33 5.84 4.34
N SER A 125 1.42 6.04 3.66
CA SER A 125 2.77 5.87 4.22
C SER A 125 3.63 7.12 3.97
N TRP A 126 4.94 6.95 4.05
CA TRP A 126 5.94 7.95 3.66
C TRP A 126 5.80 8.43 2.21
N TYR A 127 5.15 7.67 1.36
CA TYR A 127 4.84 8.06 -0.02
C TYR A 127 3.84 9.23 -0.13
N ASN A 128 3.22 9.68 0.96
CA ASN A 128 2.49 10.94 1.00
C ASN A 128 3.33 12.11 0.46
N ARG A 129 4.66 12.12 0.68
CA ARG A 129 5.58 13.15 0.17
C ARG A 129 5.59 13.20 -1.35
N ALA A 130 5.69 12.04 -2.01
CA ALA A 130 5.67 11.96 -3.47
C ALA A 130 4.27 12.11 -4.07
N GLY A 131 3.22 11.82 -3.29
CA GLY A 131 1.82 11.85 -3.71
C GLY A 131 1.10 13.12 -3.30
N VAL A 132 0.28 13.02 -2.23
CA VAL A 132 -0.64 14.08 -1.83
C VAL A 132 0.09 15.37 -1.43
N GLU A 133 1.23 15.31 -0.75
CA GLU A 133 1.94 16.51 -0.31
C GLU A 133 2.48 17.29 -1.51
N ARG A 134 3.06 16.61 -2.50
CA ARG A 134 3.51 17.21 -3.75
C ARG A 134 2.35 17.83 -4.53
N VAL A 135 1.33 17.03 -4.82
CA VAL A 135 0.21 17.48 -5.67
C VAL A 135 -0.55 18.65 -5.05
N MET A 136 -0.67 18.68 -3.72
CA MET A 136 -1.39 19.72 -3.01
C MET A 136 -0.50 20.93 -2.62
N GLY A 137 0.79 20.87 -2.91
CA GLY A 137 1.73 21.93 -2.58
C GLY A 137 2.03 22.06 -1.08
N PHE A 138 1.95 20.96 -0.34
CA PHE A 138 2.30 20.93 1.10
C PHE A 138 3.81 20.75 1.33
N CYS A 139 4.56 20.49 0.28
CA CYS A 139 6.02 20.44 0.27
C CYS A 139 6.56 21.07 -1.00
N THR A 140 7.87 21.41 -1.00
CA THR A 140 8.53 21.96 -2.18
C THR A 140 9.00 20.85 -3.12
N GLU A 141 9.28 21.19 -4.39
CA GLU A 141 9.82 20.22 -5.35
C GLU A 141 11.20 19.71 -4.94
N GLU A 142 12.02 20.54 -4.26
CA GLU A 142 13.32 20.09 -3.71
C GLU A 142 13.13 19.02 -2.63
N GLN A 143 12.12 19.17 -1.78
CA GLN A 143 11.78 18.17 -0.76
C GLN A 143 11.29 16.86 -1.40
N VAL A 144 10.54 16.94 -2.50
CA VAL A 144 10.12 15.76 -3.27
C VAL A 144 11.32 15.08 -3.92
N ALA A 145 12.18 15.84 -4.61
CA ALA A 145 13.37 15.29 -5.25
C ALA A 145 14.32 14.63 -4.24
N PHE A 146 14.52 15.26 -3.09
CA PHE A 146 15.29 14.67 -2.00
C PHE A 146 14.66 13.37 -1.50
N PHE A 147 13.35 13.37 -1.24
CA PHE A 147 12.64 12.17 -0.79
C PHE A 147 12.75 11.01 -1.79
N LEU A 148 12.52 11.26 -3.09
CA LEU A 148 12.59 10.23 -4.12
C LEU A 148 13.99 9.62 -4.26
N LYS A 149 15.03 10.39 -3.92
CA LYS A 149 16.40 9.89 -3.88
C LYS A 149 16.67 9.01 -2.65
N GLU A 150 16.13 9.39 -1.48
CA GLU A 150 16.43 8.75 -0.20
C GLU A 150 15.54 7.54 0.11
N VAL A 151 14.31 7.51 -0.44
CA VAL A 151 13.35 6.45 -0.09
C VAL A 151 13.82 5.03 -0.44
N PRO A 152 14.52 4.76 -1.55
CA PRO A 152 15.05 3.42 -1.82
C PRO A 152 16.06 2.95 -0.77
N GLU A 153 16.93 3.84 -0.29
CA GLU A 153 17.93 3.53 0.73
C GLU A 153 17.26 3.22 2.09
N PHE A 154 16.24 3.98 2.45
CA PHE A 154 15.44 3.73 3.64
C PHE A 154 14.74 2.37 3.58
N GLU A 155 14.10 2.06 2.47
CA GLU A 155 13.42 0.77 2.27
C GLU A 155 14.41 -0.40 2.24
N GLN A 156 15.56 -0.21 1.61
CA GLN A 156 16.63 -1.19 1.63
C GLN A 156 17.14 -1.46 3.06
N ALA A 157 17.27 -0.41 3.89
CA ALA A 157 17.65 -0.57 5.29
C ALA A 157 16.60 -1.36 6.08
N MET A 158 15.30 -1.15 5.81
CA MET A 158 14.21 -1.94 6.39
C MET A 158 14.34 -3.43 6.01
N VAL A 159 14.50 -3.72 4.72
CA VAL A 159 14.65 -5.08 4.20
C VAL A 159 15.90 -5.76 4.78
N THR A 160 17.02 -5.08 4.78
CA THR A 160 18.27 -5.57 5.36
C THR A 160 18.14 -5.86 6.86
N SER A 161 17.31 -5.12 7.58
CA SER A 161 16.99 -5.40 9.00
C SER A 161 16.05 -6.60 9.21
N GLY A 162 15.64 -7.26 8.14
CA GLY A 162 14.77 -8.45 8.14
C GLY A 162 13.28 -8.12 8.16
N ILE A 163 12.87 -6.92 7.72
CA ILE A 163 11.46 -6.57 7.52
C ILE A 163 11.06 -7.01 6.10
N LEU A 164 9.99 -7.78 5.99
CA LEU A 164 9.33 -8.05 4.73
C LEU A 164 8.47 -6.84 4.36
N LEU A 165 8.93 -6.05 3.39
CA LEU A 165 8.24 -4.85 2.92
C LEU A 165 7.36 -5.18 1.70
N LEU A 166 6.07 -4.90 1.81
CA LEU A 166 5.10 -5.05 0.73
C LEU A 166 4.48 -3.68 0.43
N LYS A 167 4.53 -3.25 -0.83
CA LYS A 167 3.98 -1.97 -1.28
C LYS A 167 2.84 -2.23 -2.26
N TYR A 168 1.65 -1.71 -1.96
CA TYR A 168 0.46 -1.83 -2.81
C TYR A 168 -0.04 -0.47 -3.24
N TRP A 169 -0.14 -0.27 -4.54
CA TRP A 169 -0.82 0.88 -5.12
C TRP A 169 -2.20 0.46 -5.62
N LEU A 170 -3.25 1.07 -5.07
CA LEU A 170 -4.62 0.85 -5.53
C LEU A 170 -5.02 1.95 -6.52
N GLU A 171 -5.40 1.52 -7.72
CA GLU A 171 -5.84 2.42 -8.78
C GLU A 171 -7.35 2.33 -8.97
N VAL A 172 -7.92 3.40 -9.50
CA VAL A 172 -9.33 3.49 -9.88
C VAL A 172 -9.43 4.39 -11.11
N SER A 173 -10.33 4.06 -12.05
CA SER A 173 -10.54 4.90 -13.22
C SER A 173 -11.23 6.23 -12.85
N PRO A 174 -11.11 7.29 -13.67
CA PRO A 174 -11.80 8.56 -13.42
C PRO A 174 -13.31 8.38 -13.22
N ASP A 175 -13.96 7.61 -14.09
CA ASP A 175 -15.40 7.37 -14.03
C ASP A 175 -15.82 6.65 -12.74
N GLU A 176 -15.05 5.65 -12.36
CA GLU A 176 -15.32 4.91 -11.11
C GLU A 176 -15.01 5.76 -9.88
N GLN A 177 -14.01 6.65 -9.93
CA GLN A 177 -13.75 7.62 -8.87
C GLN A 177 -14.93 8.57 -8.69
N THR A 178 -15.43 9.13 -9.80
CA THR A 178 -16.62 9.99 -9.82
C THR A 178 -17.81 9.28 -9.18
N ARG A 179 -18.15 8.09 -9.67
CA ARG A 179 -19.26 7.29 -9.14
C ARG A 179 -19.12 7.00 -7.63
N ARG A 180 -17.91 6.77 -7.16
CA ARG A 180 -17.65 6.50 -5.72
C ARG A 180 -17.77 7.77 -4.88
N LEU A 181 -17.36 8.93 -5.39
CA LEU A 181 -17.52 10.21 -4.72
C LEU A 181 -19.00 10.59 -4.62
N GLU A 182 -19.77 10.48 -5.70
CA GLU A 182 -21.23 10.65 -5.69
C GLU A 182 -21.90 9.74 -4.64
N SER A 183 -21.55 8.47 -4.61
CA SER A 183 -22.04 7.52 -3.59
C SER A 183 -21.69 7.92 -2.14
N ARG A 184 -20.67 8.77 -1.92
CA ARG A 184 -20.37 9.30 -0.58
C ARG A 184 -21.29 10.46 -0.23
N ILE A 185 -21.68 11.26 -1.22
CA ILE A 185 -22.63 12.37 -1.05
C ILE A 185 -24.03 11.82 -0.73
N ASP A 186 -24.45 10.79 -1.47
CA ASP A 186 -25.81 10.24 -1.37
C ASP A 186 -26.05 9.36 -0.14
N ASP A 187 -25.00 8.83 0.49
CA ASP A 187 -25.13 7.93 1.65
C ASP A 187 -24.69 8.63 2.94
N PRO A 188 -25.64 9.00 3.84
CA PRO A 188 -25.33 9.68 5.10
C PRO A 188 -24.30 8.94 5.97
N ARG A 189 -24.16 7.61 5.79
CA ARG A 189 -23.17 6.80 6.53
C ARG A 189 -21.76 6.96 5.96
N LYS A 190 -21.60 7.62 4.82
CA LYS A 190 -20.32 7.81 4.10
C LYS A 190 -19.92 9.27 4.01
N ILE A 191 -20.81 10.22 4.29
CA ILE A 191 -20.56 11.66 4.15
C ILE A 191 -19.33 12.12 4.95
N TRP A 192 -19.06 11.50 6.09
CA TRP A 192 -17.89 11.78 6.90
C TRP A 192 -16.56 11.45 6.22
N LYS A 193 -16.60 10.66 5.12
CA LYS A 193 -15.44 10.33 4.27
C LYS A 193 -15.21 11.36 3.17
N LEU A 194 -16.12 12.29 3.00
CA LEU A 194 -15.99 13.37 2.02
C LEU A 194 -15.35 14.58 2.70
N SER A 195 -14.25 15.03 2.16
CA SER A 195 -13.52 16.20 2.62
C SER A 195 -13.24 17.16 1.47
N ASP A 196 -12.92 18.43 1.79
CA ASP A 196 -12.47 19.40 0.79
C ASP A 196 -11.25 18.91 0.00
N MET A 197 -10.45 18.03 0.63
CA MET A 197 -9.31 17.41 -0.02
C MET A 197 -9.72 16.44 -1.13
N ASP A 198 -10.81 15.69 -0.97
CA ASP A 198 -11.30 14.78 -2.01
C ASP A 198 -11.68 15.54 -3.27
N LEU A 199 -12.35 16.70 -3.13
CA LEU A 199 -12.75 17.55 -4.26
C LEU A 199 -11.52 18.17 -4.95
N LYS A 200 -10.55 18.66 -4.18
CA LYS A 200 -9.29 19.19 -4.72
C LYS A 200 -8.46 18.10 -5.41
N SER A 201 -8.37 16.92 -4.83
CA SER A 201 -7.67 15.78 -5.41
C SER A 201 -8.32 15.33 -6.73
N TYR A 202 -9.65 15.31 -6.79
CA TYR A 202 -10.41 14.94 -7.98
C TYR A 202 -10.05 15.83 -9.18
N SER A 203 -9.98 17.15 -8.98
CA SER A 203 -9.63 18.10 -10.05
C SER A 203 -8.18 17.96 -10.54
N ARG A 204 -7.31 17.29 -9.79
CA ARG A 204 -5.88 17.12 -10.08
C ARG A 204 -5.49 15.71 -10.52
N TRP A 205 -6.40 15.00 -11.17
CA TRP A 205 -6.20 13.61 -11.60
C TRP A 205 -4.86 13.37 -12.30
N TYR A 206 -4.50 14.22 -13.27
CA TYR A 206 -3.26 14.06 -14.05
C TYR A 206 -2.00 14.39 -13.24
N ASP A 207 -2.10 15.32 -12.28
CA ASP A 207 -0.99 15.62 -11.38
C ASP A 207 -0.66 14.40 -10.51
N TYR A 208 -1.71 13.74 -9.98
CA TYR A 208 -1.54 12.47 -9.26
C TYR A 208 -0.99 11.35 -10.14
N SER A 209 -1.36 11.30 -11.42
CA SER A 209 -0.79 10.30 -12.36
C SER A 209 0.70 10.52 -12.55
N ARG A 210 1.13 11.75 -12.79
CA ARG A 210 2.56 12.10 -12.93
C ARG A 210 3.33 11.81 -11.63
N ALA A 211 2.79 12.22 -10.50
CA ALA A 211 3.41 11.98 -9.20
C ALA A 211 3.58 10.47 -8.92
N ARG A 212 2.59 9.65 -9.25
CA ARG A 212 2.67 8.18 -9.18
C ARG A 212 3.78 7.63 -10.06
N ASP A 213 3.83 8.06 -11.33
CA ASP A 213 4.78 7.53 -12.31
C ASP A 213 6.24 7.87 -11.90
N ASP A 214 6.48 9.09 -11.42
CA ASP A 214 7.77 9.50 -10.86
C ASP A 214 8.14 8.66 -9.62
N MET A 215 7.18 8.43 -8.74
CA MET A 215 7.36 7.61 -7.54
C MET A 215 7.72 6.16 -7.91
N PHE A 216 6.99 5.54 -8.83
CA PHE A 216 7.29 4.17 -9.28
C PHE A 216 8.68 4.08 -9.89
N LYS A 217 9.02 5.03 -10.78
CA LYS A 217 10.35 5.08 -11.39
C LYS A 217 11.49 5.15 -10.37
N ALA A 218 11.27 5.86 -9.26
CA ALA A 218 12.29 6.04 -8.23
C ALA A 218 12.36 4.88 -7.23
N SER A 219 11.24 4.20 -6.96
CA SER A 219 11.14 3.26 -5.83
C SER A 219 10.78 1.82 -6.21
N ASP A 220 10.59 1.52 -7.51
CA ASP A 220 10.45 0.14 -8.00
C ASP A 220 11.86 -0.44 -8.19
N THR A 221 12.46 -0.84 -7.08
CA THR A 221 13.79 -1.44 -7.04
C THR A 221 13.69 -2.94 -6.81
N ALA A 222 14.55 -3.71 -7.49
CA ALA A 222 14.62 -5.18 -7.38
C ALA A 222 15.18 -5.63 -6.02
#